data_4f913c8301222f3412dcb5e832c916c0
#
_entry.id   4f913c8301222f3412dcb5e832c916c0
#
_cell.length_a   1.000
_cell.length_b   1.000
_cell.length_c   1.000
_cell.angle_alpha   90.00
_cell.angle_beta   90.00
_cell.angle_gamma   90.00
#
_symmetry.space_group_name_H-M   'P 1'
#
loop_
_entity.id
_entity.type
_entity.pdbx_description
1 polymer ?
#
loop_
_entity_poly.entity_id
_entity_poly.type
_entity_poly.pdbx_seq_one_letter_code
_entity_poly.pdbx_strand_id
1 'polypeptide(L)'
;SGLAEVYHGDLWGTRESKYTTLQESRIGEPATKRIDCTAPQYAFVRRDQEMVDIYGQGFDLAEFMPSNVTGIVTAKDGLVIDFTKQSLKGKINRFVDPSKTDNQVRAEFFPHKKAGKYPPGDSRGWKLPAARASLQNTEWVPDIKPIAYRPFDTRAILYRPDMVDWGRFELMPNMFQNNLGINYVRPMSSNYEFSVIISRHITDQCSAGNKSAGAGISYLAPLYLYPNEQDLDQARQVNFDPKLYKRLRKLAAHATHGVPDEVQVFDYIYGVLHCPAYRNTYAEFLKIDFPRIPWPASPDEFWDVSAKGAKLRKLHLMDPAAIGPTPYA
;
A
#
# COMPACT_ATOMS: atom_id res chain seq x y z
N SER A 1 24.68 -23.83 -25.63
CA SER A 1 25.03 -22.61 -24.90
C SER A 1 24.55 -22.75 -23.48
N GLY A 2 25.49 -22.84 -22.51
CA GLY A 2 25.16 -22.91 -21.10
C GLY A 2 24.60 -21.57 -20.60
N LEU A 3 23.81 -21.62 -19.51
CA LEU A 3 23.41 -20.42 -18.78
C LEU A 3 24.64 -19.72 -18.20
N ALA A 4 24.56 -18.41 -18.00
CA ALA A 4 25.63 -17.64 -17.37
C ALA A 4 25.85 -18.10 -15.91
N GLU A 5 27.09 -18.18 -15.48
CA GLU A 5 27.43 -18.39 -14.08
C GLU A 5 27.33 -17.06 -13.33
N VAL A 6 26.67 -17.09 -12.16
CA VAL A 6 26.49 -15.90 -11.33
C VAL A 6 27.34 -16.03 -10.07
N TYR A 7 28.08 -14.98 -9.77
CA TYR A 7 28.90 -14.87 -8.56
C TYR A 7 28.43 -13.69 -7.73
N HIS A 8 28.30 -13.90 -6.43
CA HIS A 8 27.87 -12.88 -5.48
C HIS A 8 28.92 -12.67 -4.38
N GLY A 9 29.15 -11.42 -4.04
CA GLY A 9 30.00 -11.02 -2.91
C GLY A 9 29.54 -9.71 -2.31
N ASP A 10 29.73 -9.58 -0.99
CA ASP A 10 29.44 -8.36 -0.24
C ASP A 10 30.75 -7.62 0.07
N LEU A 11 30.81 -6.34 -0.23
CA LEU A 11 31.91 -5.47 0.11
C LEU A 11 31.50 -4.48 1.19
N TRP A 12 32.25 -4.48 2.29
CA TRP A 12 32.05 -3.59 3.43
C TRP A 12 33.13 -2.52 3.50
N GLY A 13 32.87 -1.37 4.11
CA GLY A 13 33.80 -0.28 4.25
C GLY A 13 33.42 1.01 3.49
N THR A 14 34.38 1.93 3.35
CA THR A 14 34.14 3.17 2.61
C THR A 14 33.96 2.93 1.11
N ARG A 15 33.42 3.90 0.41
CA ARG A 15 33.24 3.84 -1.05
C ARG A 15 34.57 3.60 -1.77
N GLU A 16 35.61 4.30 -1.33
CA GLU A 16 36.96 4.25 -1.90
C GLU A 16 37.55 2.86 -1.70
N SER A 17 37.49 2.29 -0.48
CA SER A 17 37.99 0.95 -0.19
C SER A 17 37.29 -0.12 -1.04
N LYS A 18 35.96 0.02 -1.25
CA LYS A 18 35.19 -0.90 -2.10
C LYS A 18 35.66 -0.84 -3.57
N TYR A 19 35.92 0.35 -4.10
CA TYR A 19 36.43 0.50 -5.45
C TYR A 19 37.83 -0.09 -5.61
N THR A 20 38.72 0.13 -4.64
CA THR A 20 40.06 -0.50 -4.65
C THR A 20 39.95 -2.03 -4.67
N THR A 21 39.13 -2.61 -3.76
CA THR A 21 38.87 -4.04 -3.74
C THR A 21 38.35 -4.56 -5.09
N LEU A 22 37.39 -3.86 -5.70
CA LEU A 22 36.83 -4.27 -7.01
C LEU A 22 37.86 -4.21 -8.14
N GLN A 23 38.79 -3.24 -8.12
CA GLN A 23 39.84 -3.12 -9.11
C GLN A 23 40.93 -4.21 -8.99
N GLU A 24 41.18 -4.67 -7.77
CA GLU A 24 42.19 -5.67 -7.45
C GLU A 24 41.65 -7.12 -7.48
N SER A 25 40.32 -7.30 -7.43
CA SER A 25 39.68 -8.63 -7.37
C SER A 25 39.28 -9.15 -8.75
N ARG A 26 39.28 -10.47 -8.89
CA ARG A 26 38.74 -11.18 -10.06
C ARG A 26 37.45 -11.93 -9.69
N ILE A 27 36.59 -12.14 -10.68
CA ILE A 27 35.39 -12.97 -10.52
C ILE A 27 35.81 -14.39 -10.10
N GLY A 28 35.19 -14.91 -9.03
CA GLY A 28 35.51 -16.23 -8.47
C GLY A 28 36.62 -16.24 -7.40
N GLU A 29 37.17 -15.08 -7.03
CA GLU A 29 38.10 -14.95 -5.90
C GLU A 29 37.39 -14.96 -4.54
N PRO A 30 38.13 -15.03 -3.38
CA PRO A 30 37.56 -15.29 -2.06
C PRO A 30 36.41 -14.41 -1.64
N ALA A 31 36.33 -13.16 -2.16
CA ALA A 31 35.24 -12.22 -1.86
C ALA A 31 33.94 -12.54 -2.58
N THR A 32 33.97 -13.39 -3.64
CA THR A 32 32.78 -13.78 -4.39
C THR A 32 32.60 -15.29 -4.40
N LYS A 33 31.36 -15.74 -4.27
CA LYS A 33 31.01 -17.16 -4.38
C LYS A 33 29.96 -17.33 -5.46
N ARG A 34 30.10 -18.42 -6.23
CA ARG A 34 29.07 -18.83 -7.18
C ARG A 34 27.76 -19.07 -6.46
N ILE A 35 26.68 -18.64 -7.05
CA ILE A 35 25.32 -18.88 -6.57
C ILE A 35 24.49 -19.52 -7.68
N ASP A 36 23.56 -20.39 -7.28
CA ASP A 36 22.59 -20.99 -8.18
C ASP A 36 21.32 -20.13 -8.20
N CYS A 37 21.07 -19.51 -9.35
CA CYS A 37 19.89 -18.67 -9.55
C CYS A 37 18.72 -19.56 -9.97
N THR A 38 17.85 -19.92 -9.03
CA THR A 38 16.70 -20.80 -9.26
C THR A 38 15.40 -20.05 -9.48
N ALA A 39 14.47 -20.69 -10.22
CA ALA A 39 13.11 -20.20 -10.37
C ALA A 39 12.41 -20.10 -8.98
N PRO A 40 11.37 -19.27 -8.85
CA PRO A 40 10.79 -18.38 -9.88
C PRO A 40 11.49 -17.01 -10.01
N GLN A 41 12.31 -16.62 -9.05
CA GLN A 41 12.81 -15.24 -8.95
C GLN A 41 14.20 -15.03 -9.54
N TYR A 42 14.96 -16.11 -9.79
CA TYR A 42 16.34 -16.05 -10.32
C TYR A 42 17.21 -14.98 -9.62
N ALA A 43 17.15 -14.93 -8.29
CA ALA A 43 17.79 -13.89 -7.50
C ALA A 43 19.33 -13.96 -7.59
N PHE A 44 19.96 -12.80 -7.76
CA PHE A 44 21.42 -12.64 -7.83
C PHE A 44 22.05 -12.37 -6.45
N VAL A 45 21.41 -12.83 -5.41
CA VAL A 45 21.90 -12.75 -4.02
C VAL A 45 21.84 -14.13 -3.39
N ARG A 46 22.71 -14.36 -2.39
CA ARG A 46 22.65 -15.62 -1.61
C ARG A 46 21.34 -15.68 -0.85
N ARG A 47 20.72 -16.83 -0.91
CA ARG A 47 19.54 -17.16 -0.12
C ARG A 47 19.72 -18.51 0.51
N ASP A 48 19.18 -18.67 1.68
CA ASP A 48 18.98 -19.97 2.28
C ASP A 48 17.87 -20.69 1.50
N GLN A 49 18.20 -21.76 0.80
CA GLN A 49 17.25 -22.49 -0.06
C GLN A 49 16.15 -23.14 0.76
N GLU A 50 16.45 -23.63 1.95
CA GLU A 50 15.46 -24.19 2.85
C GLU A 50 14.41 -23.12 3.25
N MET A 51 14.88 -21.91 3.57
CA MET A 51 13.99 -20.78 3.85
C MET A 51 13.18 -20.35 2.64
N VAL A 52 13.74 -20.37 1.43
CA VAL A 52 13.00 -20.11 0.18
C VAL A 52 11.87 -21.11 0.01
N ASP A 53 12.14 -22.39 0.24
CA ASP A 53 11.17 -23.46 0.07
C ASP A 53 10.06 -23.39 1.13
N ILE A 54 10.41 -23.13 2.38
CA ILE A 54 9.43 -22.94 3.48
C ILE A 54 8.53 -21.72 3.19
N TYR A 55 9.14 -20.57 2.86
CA TYR A 55 8.39 -19.36 2.54
C TYR A 55 7.49 -19.53 1.30
N GLY A 56 7.99 -20.27 0.31
CA GLY A 56 7.29 -20.60 -0.92
C GLY A 56 6.02 -21.43 -0.72
N GLN A 57 5.92 -22.20 0.37
CA GLN A 57 4.72 -22.99 0.72
C GLN A 57 3.54 -22.11 1.14
N GLY A 58 3.78 -20.89 1.61
CA GLY A 58 2.74 -19.91 1.93
C GLY A 58 1.99 -19.43 0.70
N PHE A 59 0.77 -18.93 0.88
CA PHE A 59 0.02 -18.29 -0.20
C PHE A 59 0.43 -16.82 -0.37
N ASP A 60 0.52 -16.38 -1.62
CA ASP A 60 0.80 -14.97 -1.94
C ASP A 60 -0.41 -14.09 -1.59
N LEU A 61 -0.16 -12.95 -0.93
CA LEU A 61 -1.23 -12.03 -0.54
C LEU A 61 -1.96 -11.44 -1.75
N ALA A 62 -1.24 -11.13 -2.82
CA ALA A 62 -1.86 -10.55 -4.01
C ALA A 62 -2.63 -11.60 -4.84
N GLU A 63 -2.25 -12.87 -4.77
CA GLU A 63 -3.05 -13.97 -5.32
C GLU A 63 -4.30 -14.25 -4.48
N PHE A 64 -4.17 -14.14 -3.14
CA PHE A 64 -5.28 -14.36 -2.22
C PHE A 64 -6.30 -13.21 -2.27
N MET A 65 -5.82 -11.95 -2.38
CA MET A 65 -6.64 -10.75 -2.55
C MET A 65 -6.35 -10.13 -3.93
N PRO A 66 -6.94 -10.70 -5.01
CA PRO A 66 -6.53 -10.38 -6.38
C PRO A 66 -6.84 -8.94 -6.81
N SER A 67 -7.88 -8.34 -6.25
CA SER A 67 -8.18 -6.93 -6.52
C SER A 67 -7.40 -6.06 -5.54
N ASN A 68 -6.25 -5.56 -6.00
CA ASN A 68 -5.41 -4.62 -5.27
C ASN A 68 -4.86 -3.56 -6.20
N VAL A 69 -4.57 -2.38 -5.67
CA VAL A 69 -4.11 -1.24 -6.46
C VAL A 69 -3.17 -0.36 -5.64
N THR A 70 -2.25 0.32 -6.31
CA THR A 70 -1.43 1.34 -5.64
C THR A 70 -2.27 2.49 -5.12
N GLY A 71 -1.82 3.12 -4.04
CA GLY A 71 -2.47 4.31 -3.51
C GLY A 71 -2.57 5.46 -4.51
N ILE A 72 -3.42 6.41 -4.20
CA ILE A 72 -3.73 7.59 -5.02
C ILE A 72 -2.51 8.48 -5.17
N VAL A 73 -2.31 9.02 -6.36
CA VAL A 73 -1.34 10.08 -6.64
C VAL A 73 -2.09 11.33 -7.09
N THR A 74 -2.04 12.37 -6.29
CA THR A 74 -2.71 13.64 -6.63
C THR A 74 -1.83 14.52 -7.53
N ALA A 75 -0.52 14.48 -7.36
CA ALA A 75 0.47 15.43 -7.88
C ALA A 75 0.23 16.90 -7.47
N LYS A 76 -0.83 17.13 -6.67
CA LYS A 76 -1.31 18.47 -6.26
C LYS A 76 -1.86 18.45 -4.83
N ASP A 77 -1.20 17.74 -3.90
CA ASP A 77 -1.63 17.58 -2.51
C ASP A 77 -2.01 18.93 -1.87
N GLY A 78 -1.18 19.95 -2.06
CA GLY A 78 -1.42 21.29 -1.50
C GLY A 78 -2.73 21.95 -1.96
N LEU A 79 -3.27 21.55 -3.12
CA LEU A 79 -4.55 22.01 -3.63
C LEU A 79 -5.71 21.11 -3.20
N VAL A 80 -5.56 19.79 -3.37
CA VAL A 80 -6.69 18.85 -3.31
C VAL A 80 -6.81 18.09 -2.00
N ILE A 81 -5.87 18.25 -1.06
CA ILE A 81 -5.90 17.63 0.26
C ILE A 81 -5.84 18.70 1.35
N ASP A 82 -6.61 18.50 2.44
CA ASP A 82 -6.53 19.31 3.65
C ASP A 82 -6.92 18.48 4.88
N PHE A 83 -6.64 19.02 6.08
CA PHE A 83 -6.90 18.34 7.35
C PHE A 83 -8.37 18.02 7.56
N THR A 84 -9.26 18.93 7.17
CA THR A 84 -10.72 18.77 7.35
C THR A 84 -11.49 19.04 6.06
N LYS A 85 -12.70 18.46 5.97
CA LYS A 85 -13.63 18.77 4.87
C LYS A 85 -13.90 20.28 4.77
N GLN A 86 -14.03 20.97 5.90
CA GLN A 86 -14.32 22.40 5.92
C GLN A 86 -13.15 23.25 5.43
N SER A 87 -11.92 22.95 5.87
CA SER A 87 -10.73 23.66 5.39
C SER A 87 -10.49 23.43 3.90
N LEU A 88 -10.68 22.18 3.42
CA LEU A 88 -10.59 21.86 2.00
C LEU A 88 -11.66 22.63 1.19
N LYS A 89 -12.91 22.66 1.67
CA LYS A 89 -13.98 23.42 1.02
C LYS A 89 -13.62 24.91 0.89
N GLY A 90 -13.10 25.53 1.95
CA GLY A 90 -12.60 26.89 1.91
C GLY A 90 -11.46 27.11 0.92
N LYS A 91 -10.54 26.14 0.84
CA LYS A 91 -9.43 26.13 -0.11
C LYS A 91 -9.93 26.07 -1.56
N ILE A 92 -10.83 25.15 -1.87
CA ILE A 92 -11.39 25.01 -3.22
C ILE A 92 -12.23 26.22 -3.61
N ASN A 93 -13.00 26.81 -2.70
CA ASN A 93 -13.72 28.07 -2.98
C ASN A 93 -12.77 29.19 -3.43
N ARG A 94 -11.59 29.33 -2.81
CA ARG A 94 -10.58 30.30 -3.26
C ARG A 94 -9.96 29.94 -4.61
N PHE A 95 -9.83 28.65 -4.92
CA PHE A 95 -9.33 28.17 -6.20
C PHE A 95 -10.30 28.47 -7.35
N VAL A 96 -11.60 28.32 -7.13
CA VAL A 96 -12.65 28.56 -8.16
C VAL A 96 -13.18 29.99 -8.19
N ASP A 97 -12.70 30.89 -7.33
CA ASP A 97 -13.15 32.26 -7.21
C ASP A 97 -13.10 32.98 -8.58
N PRO A 98 -14.23 33.36 -9.16
CA PRO A 98 -14.30 33.97 -10.49
C PRO A 98 -13.67 35.37 -10.54
N SER A 99 -13.49 36.02 -9.39
CA SER A 99 -12.85 37.34 -9.31
C SER A 99 -11.34 37.28 -9.50
N LYS A 100 -10.72 36.10 -9.35
CA LYS A 100 -9.28 35.86 -9.49
C LYS A 100 -8.92 35.43 -10.90
N THR A 101 -7.89 36.03 -11.44
CA THR A 101 -7.23 35.54 -12.66
C THR A 101 -6.48 34.22 -12.42
N ASP A 102 -6.26 33.44 -13.46
CA ASP A 102 -5.49 32.21 -13.35
C ASP A 102 -4.05 32.43 -12.83
N ASN A 103 -3.44 33.55 -13.16
CA ASN A 103 -2.12 33.90 -12.65
C ASN A 103 -2.12 34.16 -11.13
N GLN A 104 -3.16 34.81 -10.61
CA GLN A 104 -3.33 34.99 -9.16
C GLN A 104 -3.53 33.66 -8.45
N VAL A 105 -4.35 32.76 -9.02
CA VAL A 105 -4.55 31.42 -8.48
C VAL A 105 -3.26 30.59 -8.55
N ARG A 106 -2.46 30.72 -9.63
CA ARG A 106 -1.15 30.04 -9.71
C ARG A 106 -0.20 30.54 -8.64
N ALA A 107 -0.14 31.83 -8.41
CA ALA A 107 0.71 32.40 -7.36
C ALA A 107 0.30 31.92 -5.95
N GLU A 108 -1.00 31.77 -5.69
CA GLU A 108 -1.50 31.29 -4.40
C GLU A 108 -1.24 29.79 -4.18
N PHE A 109 -1.57 28.94 -5.16
CA PHE A 109 -1.57 27.48 -4.98
C PHE A 109 -0.27 26.78 -5.40
N PHE A 110 0.53 27.43 -6.24
CA PHE A 110 1.78 26.87 -6.76
C PHE A 110 2.98 27.83 -6.63
N PRO A 111 3.18 28.49 -5.47
CA PRO A 111 4.15 29.59 -5.31
C PRO A 111 5.61 29.13 -5.55
N HIS A 112 5.91 27.85 -5.28
CA HIS A 112 7.27 27.32 -5.41
C HIS A 112 7.55 26.64 -6.77
N LYS A 113 6.54 26.55 -7.65
CA LYS A 113 6.73 25.96 -8.98
C LYS A 113 7.16 27.04 -9.96
N LYS A 114 8.35 26.86 -10.52
CA LYS A 114 8.86 27.74 -11.58
C LYS A 114 8.16 27.44 -12.91
N ALA A 115 8.01 28.46 -13.74
CA ALA A 115 7.59 28.29 -15.14
C ALA A 115 8.66 27.47 -15.89
N GLY A 116 8.22 26.47 -16.64
CA GLY A 116 9.06 25.62 -17.47
C GLY A 116 8.33 25.34 -18.78
N LYS A 117 8.29 24.06 -19.21
CA LYS A 117 7.50 23.65 -20.39
C LYS A 117 6.01 23.99 -20.24
N TYR A 118 5.50 24.05 -19.00
CA TYR A 118 4.14 24.40 -18.66
C TYR A 118 4.12 25.52 -17.60
N PRO A 119 3.04 26.31 -17.54
CA PRO A 119 2.83 27.25 -16.44
C PRO A 119 2.83 26.56 -15.06
N PRO A 120 3.13 27.31 -13.96
CA PRO A 120 3.14 26.77 -12.62
C PRO A 120 1.83 26.00 -12.29
N GLY A 121 1.97 24.76 -11.84
CA GLY A 121 0.86 23.87 -11.53
C GLY A 121 0.39 22.99 -12.67
N ASP A 122 0.49 23.43 -13.92
CA ASP A 122 0.12 22.63 -15.08
C ASP A 122 1.07 21.43 -15.32
N SER A 123 0.53 20.37 -15.89
CA SER A 123 1.25 19.22 -16.38
C SER A 123 0.79 18.86 -17.81
N ARG A 124 1.32 17.76 -18.38
CA ARG A 124 0.85 17.27 -19.68
C ARG A 124 -0.66 16.99 -19.68
N GLY A 125 -1.16 16.34 -18.63
CA GLY A 125 -2.54 15.88 -18.53
C GLY A 125 -3.47 16.80 -17.71
N TRP A 126 -2.94 17.83 -17.04
CA TRP A 126 -3.76 18.69 -16.19
C TRP A 126 -3.50 20.17 -16.46
N LYS A 127 -4.55 20.95 -16.61
CA LYS A 127 -4.51 22.38 -16.88
C LYS A 127 -5.36 23.14 -15.87
N LEU A 128 -4.77 24.10 -15.16
CA LEU A 128 -5.46 24.88 -14.15
C LEU A 128 -6.74 25.57 -14.66
N PRO A 129 -6.75 26.25 -15.83
CA PRO A 129 -7.97 26.90 -16.32
C PRO A 129 -9.11 25.92 -16.55
N ALA A 130 -8.81 24.74 -17.13
CA ALA A 130 -9.80 23.71 -17.40
C ALA A 130 -10.38 23.12 -16.09
N ALA A 131 -9.52 22.83 -15.12
CA ALA A 131 -9.93 22.32 -13.80
C ALA A 131 -10.80 23.33 -13.05
N ARG A 132 -10.45 24.63 -13.10
CA ARG A 132 -11.28 25.70 -12.52
C ARG A 132 -12.65 25.77 -13.18
N ALA A 133 -12.70 25.80 -14.51
CA ALA A 133 -13.96 25.85 -15.26
C ALA A 133 -14.85 24.63 -14.95
N SER A 134 -14.27 23.43 -14.84
CA SER A 134 -15.01 22.24 -14.47
C SER A 134 -15.65 22.38 -13.09
N LEU A 135 -14.88 22.80 -12.08
CA LEU A 135 -15.41 22.96 -10.72
C LEU A 135 -16.42 24.12 -10.59
N GLN A 136 -16.28 25.20 -11.37
CA GLN A 136 -17.25 26.31 -11.38
C GLN A 136 -18.61 25.89 -11.94
N ASN A 137 -18.65 24.87 -12.80
CA ASN A 137 -19.85 24.43 -13.51
C ASN A 137 -20.45 23.12 -12.93
N THR A 138 -19.88 22.57 -11.86
CA THR A 138 -20.34 21.32 -11.24
C THR A 138 -20.45 21.45 -9.74
N GLU A 139 -21.32 20.64 -9.13
CA GLU A 139 -21.28 20.46 -7.69
C GLU A 139 -20.15 19.47 -7.34
N TRP A 140 -19.15 19.94 -6.59
CA TRP A 140 -17.97 19.18 -6.22
C TRP A 140 -17.88 18.81 -4.73
N VAL A 141 -18.73 19.42 -3.89
CA VAL A 141 -18.71 19.18 -2.43
C VAL A 141 -18.96 17.70 -2.06
N PRO A 142 -19.85 16.95 -2.77
CA PRO A 142 -20.04 15.52 -2.55
C PRO A 142 -18.80 14.68 -2.85
N ASP A 143 -17.87 15.18 -3.68
CA ASP A 143 -16.64 14.47 -4.07
C ASP A 143 -15.52 14.64 -3.05
N ILE A 144 -15.74 15.41 -1.97
CA ILE A 144 -14.81 15.46 -0.85
C ILE A 144 -14.98 14.18 -0.03
N LYS A 145 -13.92 13.35 -0.04
CA LYS A 145 -13.87 12.03 0.63
C LYS A 145 -12.77 12.01 1.70
N PRO A 146 -12.91 11.18 2.74
CA PRO A 146 -11.79 10.91 3.66
C PRO A 146 -10.72 10.07 2.96
N ILE A 147 -9.45 10.37 3.21
CA ILE A 147 -8.27 9.65 2.72
C ILE A 147 -7.33 9.32 3.88
N ALA A 148 -6.86 8.08 3.98
CA ALA A 148 -5.72 7.73 4.81
C ALA A 148 -4.45 8.26 4.13
N TYR A 149 -3.98 9.41 4.62
CA TYR A 149 -2.89 10.16 4.00
C TYR A 149 -1.52 9.64 4.45
N ARG A 150 -1.39 9.37 5.76
CA ARG A 150 -0.22 8.73 6.40
C ARG A 150 -0.74 7.79 7.48
N PRO A 151 0.12 6.96 8.11
CA PRO A 151 -0.30 6.15 9.25
C PRO A 151 -0.97 7.03 10.32
N PHE A 152 -2.19 6.69 10.70
CA PHE A 152 -3.02 7.42 11.68
C PHE A 152 -3.36 8.88 11.33
N ASP A 153 -3.09 9.32 10.10
CA ASP A 153 -3.42 10.66 9.60
C ASP A 153 -4.50 10.54 8.52
N THR A 154 -5.75 10.78 8.90
CA THR A 154 -6.89 10.84 7.98
C THR A 154 -7.17 12.30 7.63
N ARG A 155 -7.24 12.58 6.33
CA ARG A 155 -7.49 13.92 5.78
C ARG A 155 -8.71 13.93 4.86
N ALA A 156 -9.08 15.10 4.36
CA ALA A 156 -10.05 15.27 3.30
C ALA A 156 -9.36 15.44 1.96
N ILE A 157 -9.87 14.77 0.91
CA ILE A 157 -9.41 14.93 -0.47
C ILE A 157 -10.57 15.27 -1.38
N LEU A 158 -10.36 16.18 -2.34
CA LEU A 158 -11.27 16.35 -3.47
C LEU A 158 -10.96 15.28 -4.51
N TYR A 159 -11.73 14.19 -4.46
CA TYR A 159 -11.49 12.97 -5.23
C TYR A 159 -12.29 12.97 -6.53
N ARG A 160 -11.69 13.59 -7.56
CA ARG A 160 -12.28 13.74 -8.89
C ARG A 160 -11.26 13.44 -9.99
N PRO A 161 -11.68 12.89 -11.15
CA PRO A 161 -10.79 12.61 -12.28
C PRO A 161 -10.08 13.85 -12.84
N ASP A 162 -10.73 15.01 -12.78
CA ASP A 162 -10.18 16.30 -13.23
C ASP A 162 -9.27 16.98 -12.19
N MET A 163 -9.16 16.42 -10.98
CA MET A 163 -8.39 17.00 -9.87
C MET A 163 -7.24 16.15 -9.38
N VAL A 164 -7.25 14.83 -9.59
CA VAL A 164 -6.18 13.92 -9.17
C VAL A 164 -5.59 13.22 -10.39
N ASP A 165 -4.25 13.03 -10.41
CA ASP A 165 -3.59 12.45 -11.58
C ASP A 165 -3.86 10.96 -11.72
N TRP A 166 -3.72 10.20 -10.64
CA TRP A 166 -3.97 8.75 -10.63
C TRP A 166 -4.87 8.39 -9.44
N GLY A 167 -6.16 8.53 -9.67
CA GLY A 167 -7.20 8.35 -8.64
C GLY A 167 -7.55 6.90 -8.34
N ARG A 168 -7.19 5.94 -9.20
CA ARG A 168 -7.55 4.52 -9.04
C ARG A 168 -9.06 4.32 -8.92
N PHE A 169 -9.80 4.98 -9.79
CA PHE A 169 -11.27 5.05 -9.76
C PHE A 169 -11.94 3.70 -9.97
N GLU A 170 -11.22 2.71 -10.47
CA GLU A 170 -11.66 1.33 -10.67
C GLU A 170 -11.79 0.53 -9.36
N LEU A 171 -11.00 0.85 -8.33
CA LEU A 171 -10.97 0.06 -7.10
C LEU A 171 -11.24 0.89 -5.83
N MET A 172 -10.69 2.11 -5.73
CA MET A 172 -10.81 2.94 -4.53
C MET A 172 -12.26 3.23 -4.10
N PRO A 173 -13.26 3.37 -5.00
CA PRO A 173 -14.65 3.59 -4.58
C PRO A 173 -15.23 2.49 -3.71
N ASN A 174 -14.69 1.26 -3.74
CA ASN A 174 -15.09 0.20 -2.80
C ASN A 174 -14.91 0.61 -1.33
N MET A 175 -14.01 1.55 -1.06
CA MET A 175 -13.75 2.07 0.29
C MET A 175 -14.71 3.19 0.72
N PHE A 176 -15.66 3.59 -0.11
CA PHE A 176 -16.72 4.53 0.28
C PHE A 176 -17.87 3.86 1.03
N GLN A 177 -17.93 2.56 0.95
CA GLN A 177 -18.89 1.72 1.67
C GLN A 177 -18.28 1.22 2.99
N ASN A 178 -19.06 0.46 3.78
CA ASN A 178 -18.53 -0.18 5.00
C ASN A 178 -17.54 -1.29 4.64
N ASN A 179 -16.26 -0.93 4.58
CA ASN A 179 -15.18 -1.79 4.13
C ASN A 179 -13.95 -1.71 5.02
N LEU A 180 -13.06 -2.66 4.82
CA LEU A 180 -11.72 -2.74 5.38
C LEU A 180 -10.74 -2.96 4.24
N GLY A 181 -9.54 -2.42 4.34
CA GLY A 181 -8.49 -2.68 3.38
C GLY A 181 -7.14 -2.87 4.05
N ILE A 182 -6.39 -3.88 3.64
CA ILE A 182 -4.98 -4.02 4.00
C ILE A 182 -4.19 -3.08 3.08
N ASN A 183 -3.42 -2.20 3.69
CA ASN A 183 -2.55 -1.26 3.01
C ASN A 183 -1.10 -1.61 3.34
N TYR A 184 -0.33 -2.08 2.38
CA TYR A 184 1.02 -2.61 2.54
C TYR A 184 1.97 -2.08 1.47
N VAL A 185 3.27 -2.15 1.75
CA VAL A 185 4.32 -1.57 0.88
C VAL A 185 5.00 -2.66 0.07
N ARG A 186 5.30 -2.36 -1.23
CA ARG A 186 6.10 -3.17 -2.12
C ARG A 186 6.75 -2.31 -3.23
N PRO A 187 7.95 -2.59 -3.70
CA PRO A 187 9.08 -3.16 -2.96
C PRO A 187 9.64 -2.12 -1.99
N MET A 188 10.48 -2.55 -1.06
CA MET A 188 11.16 -1.66 -0.11
C MET A 188 12.64 -1.53 -0.45
N SER A 189 13.22 -0.36 -0.18
CA SER A 189 14.68 -0.23 -0.22
C SER A 189 15.31 -0.95 0.98
N SER A 190 16.59 -1.32 0.85
CA SER A 190 17.34 -2.12 1.82
C SER A 190 17.34 -1.59 3.26
N ASN A 191 16.99 -0.32 3.48
CA ASN A 191 17.11 0.35 4.78
C ASN A 191 15.78 0.46 5.54
N TYR A 192 14.69 -0.10 5.04
CA TYR A 192 13.35 0.03 5.65
C TYR A 192 12.76 -1.32 5.99
N GLU A 193 12.03 -1.35 7.09
CA GLU A 193 11.24 -2.51 7.48
C GLU A 193 9.93 -2.57 6.68
N PHE A 194 9.43 -3.79 6.48
CA PHE A 194 8.12 -4.01 5.88
C PHE A 194 7.04 -3.29 6.69
N SER A 195 6.23 -2.50 5.99
CA SER A 195 5.13 -1.74 6.58
C SER A 195 3.79 -2.20 6.06
N VAL A 196 2.86 -2.37 6.98
CA VAL A 196 1.46 -2.69 6.71
C VAL A 196 0.56 -1.99 7.71
N ILE A 197 -0.55 -1.44 7.24
CA ILE A 197 -1.57 -0.79 8.05
C ILE A 197 -2.94 -1.12 7.49
N ILE A 198 -3.97 -0.99 8.31
CA ILE A 198 -5.35 -1.16 7.89
C ILE A 198 -6.02 0.20 7.65
N SER A 199 -6.95 0.26 6.71
CA SER A 199 -7.72 1.46 6.42
C SER A 199 -9.21 1.16 6.25
N ARG A 200 -10.06 2.15 6.58
CA ARG A 200 -11.48 2.21 6.19
C ARG A 200 -11.72 3.20 5.05
N HIS A 201 -10.67 3.86 4.59
CA HIS A 201 -10.74 4.94 3.61
C HIS A 201 -9.86 4.64 2.41
N ILE A 202 -10.08 5.35 1.32
CA ILE A 202 -9.15 5.41 0.21
C ILE A 202 -7.77 5.84 0.71
N THR A 203 -6.69 5.42 0.03
CA THR A 203 -5.33 5.59 0.55
C THR A 203 -4.44 6.38 -0.40
N ASP A 204 -3.60 7.25 0.15
CA ASP A 204 -2.49 7.87 -0.57
C ASP A 204 -1.38 6.83 -0.87
N GLN A 205 -0.60 7.05 -1.93
CA GLN A 205 0.51 6.15 -2.30
C GLN A 205 1.61 6.03 -1.23
N CYS A 206 1.65 6.95 -0.29
CA CYS A 206 2.61 6.95 0.82
C CYS A 206 1.94 6.68 2.19
N SER A 207 0.70 6.17 2.20
CA SER A 207 -0.06 5.96 3.44
C SER A 207 0.51 4.89 4.37
N ALA A 208 1.21 3.89 3.85
CA ALA A 208 1.95 2.90 4.64
C ALA A 208 3.47 2.95 4.39
N GLY A 209 3.93 3.77 3.45
CA GLY A 209 5.32 3.89 3.07
C GLY A 209 5.78 5.34 2.95
N ASN A 210 7.06 5.54 2.60
CA ASN A 210 7.61 6.85 2.34
C ASN A 210 8.43 6.85 1.05
N LYS A 211 7.81 7.28 -0.05
CA LYS A 211 8.46 7.32 -1.36
C LYS A 211 9.73 8.19 -1.38
N SER A 212 9.72 9.31 -0.66
CA SER A 212 10.87 10.22 -0.59
C SER A 212 12.09 9.61 0.10
N ALA A 213 11.86 8.65 0.99
CA ALA A 213 12.90 7.91 1.68
C ALA A 213 13.22 6.55 1.02
N GLY A 214 12.63 6.25 -0.15
CA GLY A 214 12.85 4.96 -0.85
C GLY A 214 12.08 3.78 -0.27
N ALA A 215 11.12 4.02 0.64
CA ALA A 215 10.36 2.98 1.32
C ALA A 215 9.16 2.45 0.50
N GLY A 216 9.25 2.49 -0.81
CA GLY A 216 8.26 1.88 -1.69
C GLY A 216 6.92 2.61 -1.79
N ILE A 217 6.02 2.04 -2.58
CA ILE A 217 4.67 2.53 -2.83
C ILE A 217 3.69 1.62 -2.09
N SER A 218 2.68 2.22 -1.44
CA SER A 218 1.62 1.48 -0.77
C SER A 218 0.63 0.89 -1.76
N TYR A 219 0.19 -0.33 -1.49
CA TYR A 219 -0.90 -1.03 -2.19
C TYR A 219 -2.07 -1.18 -1.24
N LEU A 220 -3.28 -0.99 -1.73
CA LEU A 220 -4.52 -1.24 -1.00
C LEU A 220 -5.21 -2.47 -1.59
N ALA A 221 -5.54 -3.44 -0.75
CA ALA A 221 -6.43 -4.57 -1.06
C ALA A 221 -7.68 -4.47 -0.19
N PRO A 222 -8.85 -4.08 -0.74
CA PRO A 222 -10.10 -4.02 0.01
C PRO A 222 -10.63 -5.43 0.30
N LEU A 223 -11.29 -5.61 1.45
CA LEU A 223 -11.92 -6.89 1.81
C LEU A 223 -13.12 -7.20 0.94
N TYR A 224 -13.91 -6.18 0.63
CA TYR A 224 -15.12 -6.32 -0.16
C TYR A 224 -15.04 -5.53 -1.45
N LEU A 225 -15.60 -6.09 -2.51
CA LEU A 225 -15.85 -5.44 -3.79
C LEU A 225 -17.35 -5.21 -3.91
N TYR A 226 -17.72 -3.95 -4.17
CA TYR A 226 -19.10 -3.54 -4.33
C TYR A 226 -19.43 -3.41 -5.81
N PRO A 227 -20.59 -3.90 -6.25
CA PRO A 227 -21.00 -3.82 -7.64
C PRO A 227 -21.18 -2.36 -8.06
N ASN A 228 -20.98 -2.10 -9.34
CA ASN A 228 -21.42 -0.87 -9.99
C ASN A 228 -22.92 -0.94 -10.28
N GLU A 229 -23.55 0.21 -10.53
CA GLU A 229 -24.98 0.30 -10.85
C GLU A 229 -25.39 -0.55 -12.08
N GLN A 230 -24.43 -0.87 -12.97
CA GLN A 230 -24.65 -1.63 -14.19
C GLN A 230 -24.44 -3.15 -14.01
N ASP A 231 -23.94 -3.58 -12.86
CA ASP A 231 -23.68 -5.00 -12.61
C ASP A 231 -25.02 -5.75 -12.38
N LEU A 232 -25.13 -6.96 -12.94
CA LEU A 232 -26.32 -7.78 -12.78
C LEU A 232 -26.50 -8.29 -11.36
N ASP A 233 -25.41 -8.61 -10.68
CA ASP A 233 -25.38 -9.01 -9.26
C ASP A 233 -25.05 -7.77 -8.42
N GLN A 234 -26.00 -7.35 -7.59
CA GLN A 234 -25.88 -6.22 -6.70
C GLN A 234 -25.34 -6.60 -5.29
N ALA A 235 -24.98 -7.87 -5.08
CA ALA A 235 -24.38 -8.31 -3.84
C ALA A 235 -22.89 -7.96 -3.79
N ARG A 236 -22.42 -7.46 -2.63
CA ARG A 236 -20.97 -7.30 -2.40
C ARG A 236 -20.28 -8.67 -2.47
N GLN A 237 -19.10 -8.69 -3.04
CA GLN A 237 -18.27 -9.88 -3.14
C GLN A 237 -17.07 -9.78 -2.19
N VAL A 238 -16.61 -10.90 -1.65
CA VAL A 238 -15.38 -10.96 -0.89
C VAL A 238 -14.20 -11.00 -1.87
N ASN A 239 -13.23 -10.14 -1.67
CA ASN A 239 -12.01 -10.06 -2.50
C ASN A 239 -10.98 -11.12 -2.10
N PHE A 240 -11.41 -12.38 -2.11
CA PHE A 240 -10.53 -13.53 -1.89
C PHE A 240 -10.61 -14.49 -3.06
N ASP A 241 -9.48 -15.07 -3.46
CA ASP A 241 -9.47 -16.19 -4.41
C ASP A 241 -10.30 -17.35 -3.82
N PRO A 242 -11.32 -17.85 -4.52
CA PRO A 242 -12.25 -18.83 -3.96
C PRO A 242 -11.59 -20.16 -3.58
N LYS A 243 -10.52 -20.58 -4.29
CA LYS A 243 -9.82 -21.84 -4.02
C LYS A 243 -8.93 -21.73 -2.79
N LEU A 244 -8.17 -20.64 -2.69
CA LEU A 244 -7.29 -20.38 -1.54
C LEU A 244 -8.14 -20.13 -0.28
N TYR A 245 -9.21 -19.36 -0.38
CA TYR A 245 -10.14 -19.10 0.71
C TYR A 245 -10.79 -20.39 1.22
N LYS A 246 -11.31 -21.24 0.31
CA LYS A 246 -11.88 -22.54 0.67
C LYS A 246 -10.85 -23.44 1.39
N ARG A 247 -9.60 -23.46 0.90
CA ARG A 247 -8.52 -24.23 1.54
C ARG A 247 -8.23 -23.73 2.95
N LEU A 248 -8.08 -22.41 3.12
CA LEU A 248 -7.80 -21.80 4.42
C LEU A 248 -8.92 -22.09 5.42
N ARG A 249 -10.18 -21.89 5.03
CA ARG A 249 -11.35 -22.22 5.88
C ARG A 249 -11.39 -23.67 6.31
N LYS A 250 -10.99 -24.59 5.41
CA LYS A 250 -10.92 -26.03 5.76
C LYS A 250 -9.82 -26.30 6.79
N LEU A 251 -8.65 -25.68 6.67
CA LEU A 251 -7.54 -25.82 7.61
C LEU A 251 -7.86 -25.18 8.98
N ALA A 252 -8.62 -24.11 8.99
CA ALA A 252 -8.99 -23.35 10.17
C ALA A 252 -10.30 -23.84 10.85
N ALA A 253 -11.01 -24.81 10.26
CA ALA A 253 -12.25 -25.33 10.83
C ALA A 253 -12.00 -25.94 12.22
N HIS A 254 -12.69 -25.43 13.24
CA HIS A 254 -12.48 -25.77 14.64
C HIS A 254 -13.76 -26.26 15.29
N ALA A 255 -13.65 -27.24 16.19
CA ALA A 255 -14.83 -27.86 16.84
C ALA A 255 -15.66 -26.85 17.63
N THR A 256 -15.01 -25.92 18.32
CA THR A 256 -15.65 -24.90 19.16
C THR A 256 -15.97 -23.61 18.42
N HIS A 257 -15.04 -23.14 17.56
CA HIS A 257 -15.15 -21.85 16.87
C HIS A 257 -15.86 -21.93 15.52
N GLY A 258 -16.06 -23.13 14.98
CA GLY A 258 -16.69 -23.35 13.69
C GLY A 258 -15.73 -23.08 12.51
N VAL A 259 -16.28 -22.62 11.39
CA VAL A 259 -15.56 -22.27 10.17
C VAL A 259 -15.43 -20.76 10.11
N PRO A 260 -14.21 -20.20 9.93
CA PRO A 260 -14.03 -18.76 9.96
C PRO A 260 -14.78 -18.03 8.81
N ASP A 261 -15.27 -16.85 9.12
CA ASP A 261 -15.78 -15.90 8.14
C ASP A 261 -14.64 -15.11 7.48
N GLU A 262 -14.99 -14.25 6.53
CA GLU A 262 -14.02 -13.43 5.79
C GLU A 262 -13.28 -12.42 6.66
N VAL A 263 -13.91 -11.89 7.72
CA VAL A 263 -13.26 -10.93 8.62
C VAL A 263 -12.24 -11.63 9.50
N GLN A 264 -12.55 -12.84 9.97
CA GLN A 264 -11.62 -13.67 10.77
C GLN A 264 -10.40 -14.10 9.93
N VAL A 265 -10.61 -14.43 8.66
CA VAL A 265 -9.50 -14.70 7.71
C VAL A 265 -8.66 -13.45 7.45
N PHE A 266 -9.30 -12.31 7.26
CA PHE A 266 -8.62 -11.03 7.10
C PHE A 266 -7.79 -10.67 8.36
N ASP A 267 -8.34 -10.90 9.55
CA ASP A 267 -7.66 -10.71 10.83
C ASP A 267 -6.47 -11.67 11.01
N TYR A 268 -6.59 -12.93 10.57
CA TYR A 268 -5.47 -13.88 10.55
C TYR A 268 -4.32 -13.34 9.70
N ILE A 269 -4.59 -12.94 8.46
CA ILE A 269 -3.59 -12.36 7.55
C ILE A 269 -2.92 -11.14 8.21
N TYR A 270 -3.72 -10.25 8.78
CA TYR A 270 -3.23 -9.05 9.44
C TYR A 270 -2.37 -9.35 10.67
N GLY A 271 -2.76 -10.36 11.45
CA GLY A 271 -2.00 -10.86 12.61
C GLY A 271 -0.65 -11.44 12.21
N VAL A 272 -0.58 -12.25 11.15
CA VAL A 272 0.67 -12.78 10.60
C VAL A 272 1.60 -11.65 10.16
N LEU A 273 1.09 -10.67 9.40
CA LEU A 273 1.87 -9.54 8.89
C LEU A 273 2.46 -8.65 9.98
N HIS A 274 1.89 -8.69 11.19
CA HIS A 274 2.40 -7.99 12.38
C HIS A 274 3.16 -8.89 13.35
N CYS A 275 3.24 -10.20 13.11
CA CYS A 275 3.97 -11.12 13.96
C CYS A 275 5.49 -10.84 13.92
N PRO A 276 6.13 -10.49 15.07
CA PRO A 276 7.56 -10.19 15.07
C PRO A 276 8.42 -11.35 14.57
N ALA A 277 8.09 -12.58 14.94
CA ALA A 277 8.80 -13.77 14.47
C ALA A 277 8.73 -13.91 12.94
N TYR A 278 7.54 -13.78 12.35
CA TYR A 278 7.35 -13.80 10.91
C TYR A 278 8.16 -12.69 10.22
N ARG A 279 8.09 -11.47 10.71
CA ARG A 279 8.78 -10.30 10.13
C ARG A 279 10.30 -10.45 10.19
N ASN A 280 10.83 -10.94 11.30
CA ASN A 280 12.27 -11.15 11.46
C ASN A 280 12.78 -12.30 10.58
N THR A 281 12.05 -13.43 10.56
CA THR A 281 12.44 -14.61 9.77
C THR A 281 12.42 -14.32 8.28
N TYR A 282 11.40 -13.58 7.79
CA TYR A 282 11.22 -13.35 6.36
C TYR A 282 11.55 -11.92 5.92
N ALA A 283 12.33 -11.17 6.71
CA ALA A 283 12.65 -9.76 6.45
C ALA A 283 13.16 -9.49 5.02
N GLU A 284 14.07 -10.34 4.52
CA GLU A 284 14.64 -10.17 3.18
C GLU A 284 13.65 -10.49 2.06
N PHE A 285 12.73 -11.41 2.27
CA PHE A 285 11.68 -11.73 1.31
C PHE A 285 10.65 -10.58 1.21
N LEU A 286 10.27 -10.02 2.36
CA LEU A 286 9.31 -8.92 2.45
C LEU A 286 9.81 -7.62 1.79
N LYS A 287 11.11 -7.46 1.59
CA LYS A 287 11.69 -6.33 0.85
C LYS A 287 11.54 -6.45 -0.66
N ILE A 288 11.35 -7.66 -1.18
CA ILE A 288 11.50 -7.94 -2.62
C ILE A 288 10.15 -8.03 -3.30
N ASP A 289 9.18 -8.71 -2.67
CA ASP A 289 7.91 -9.04 -3.31
C ASP A 289 6.74 -8.98 -2.33
N PHE A 290 5.52 -9.27 -2.81
CA PHE A 290 4.34 -9.40 -1.98
C PHE A 290 4.55 -10.43 -0.87
N PRO A 291 4.02 -10.19 0.34
CA PRO A 291 4.21 -11.13 1.43
C PRO A 291 3.48 -12.45 1.15
N ARG A 292 4.12 -13.56 1.49
CA ARG A 292 3.52 -14.88 1.51
C ARG A 292 3.08 -15.21 2.92
N ILE A 293 1.81 -15.53 3.06
CA ILE A 293 1.19 -15.83 4.36
C ILE A 293 1.28 -17.36 4.56
N PRO A 294 1.84 -17.84 5.68
CA PRO A 294 1.87 -19.26 5.98
C PRO A 294 0.46 -19.81 6.16
N TRP A 295 0.26 -21.06 5.77
CA TRP A 295 -0.93 -21.80 6.17
C TRP A 295 -0.86 -22.08 7.67
N PRO A 296 -1.96 -21.98 8.42
CA PRO A 296 -1.95 -22.33 9.84
C PRO A 296 -1.61 -23.82 10.02
N ALA A 297 -0.74 -24.10 10.97
CA ALA A 297 -0.36 -25.49 11.29
C ALA A 297 -1.50 -26.24 12.01
N SER A 298 -2.38 -25.52 12.68
CA SER A 298 -3.58 -26.08 13.34
C SER A 298 -4.73 -25.06 13.33
N PRO A 299 -5.98 -25.51 13.55
CA PRO A 299 -7.10 -24.61 13.80
C PRO A 299 -6.87 -23.68 14.99
N ASP A 300 -6.29 -24.16 16.07
CA ASP A 300 -6.01 -23.36 17.28
C ASP A 300 -5.05 -22.19 16.96
N GLU A 301 -4.00 -22.44 16.18
CA GLU A 301 -3.07 -21.39 15.72
C GLU A 301 -3.80 -20.34 14.89
N PHE A 302 -4.65 -20.76 13.96
CA PHE A 302 -5.45 -19.82 13.17
C PHE A 302 -6.26 -18.90 14.06
N TRP A 303 -7.02 -19.46 15.00
CA TRP A 303 -7.93 -18.70 15.87
C TRP A 303 -7.19 -17.79 16.86
N ASP A 304 -6.05 -18.23 17.39
CA ASP A 304 -5.19 -17.39 18.23
C ASP A 304 -4.62 -16.20 17.46
N VAL A 305 -4.07 -16.43 16.27
CA VAL A 305 -3.53 -15.36 15.42
C VAL A 305 -4.63 -14.43 14.94
N SER A 306 -5.78 -14.96 14.52
CA SER A 306 -6.94 -14.16 14.09
C SER A 306 -7.44 -13.26 15.21
N ALA A 307 -7.54 -13.76 16.45
CA ALA A 307 -7.97 -12.98 17.60
C ALA A 307 -7.00 -11.83 17.92
N LYS A 308 -5.67 -12.07 17.79
CA LYS A 308 -4.64 -11.04 17.94
C LYS A 308 -4.71 -10.01 16.82
N GLY A 309 -4.91 -10.47 15.59
CA GLY A 309 -5.12 -9.61 14.42
C GLY A 309 -6.34 -8.71 14.56
N ALA A 310 -7.45 -9.25 15.07
CA ALA A 310 -8.67 -8.49 15.36
C ALA A 310 -8.43 -7.36 16.38
N LYS A 311 -7.65 -7.63 17.43
CA LYS A 311 -7.24 -6.59 18.40
C LYS A 311 -6.40 -5.51 17.76
N LEU A 312 -5.38 -5.90 16.98
CA LEU A 312 -4.53 -4.96 16.23
C LEU A 312 -5.34 -4.12 15.24
N ARG A 313 -6.25 -4.75 14.48
CA ARG A 313 -7.13 -4.05 13.56
C ARG A 313 -7.93 -2.96 14.26
N LYS A 314 -8.56 -3.28 15.41
CA LYS A 314 -9.32 -2.29 16.17
C LYS A 314 -8.45 -1.14 16.68
N LEU A 315 -7.26 -1.43 17.22
CA LEU A 315 -6.31 -0.41 17.67
C LEU A 315 -5.83 0.47 16.50
N HIS A 316 -5.45 -0.12 15.38
CA HIS A 316 -4.95 0.63 14.23
C HIS A 316 -6.04 1.41 13.47
N LEU A 317 -7.30 1.02 13.65
CA LEU A 317 -8.46 1.81 13.19
C LEU A 317 -8.89 2.88 14.22
N MET A 318 -8.13 3.06 15.28
CA MET A 318 -8.44 4.02 16.35
C MET A 318 -9.83 3.80 16.96
N ASP A 319 -10.25 2.52 17.10
CA ASP A 319 -11.53 2.16 17.71
C ASP A 319 -11.54 2.60 19.19
N PRO A 320 -12.45 3.49 19.61
CA PRO A 320 -12.46 4.01 20.98
C PRO A 320 -12.59 2.91 22.05
N ALA A 321 -13.36 1.86 21.75
CA ALA A 321 -13.54 0.74 22.69
C ALA A 321 -12.27 -0.12 22.86
N ALA A 322 -11.42 -0.16 21.82
CA ALA A 322 -10.16 -0.90 21.88
C ALA A 322 -9.03 -0.07 22.51
N ILE A 323 -9.04 1.26 22.31
CA ILE A 323 -8.04 2.17 22.87
C ILE A 323 -8.29 2.38 24.36
N GLY A 324 -9.57 2.42 24.78
CA GLY A 324 -9.95 2.75 26.15
C GLY A 324 -9.75 4.24 26.50
N PRO A 325 -9.85 4.59 27.78
CA PRO A 325 -9.66 5.96 28.21
C PRO A 325 -8.23 6.42 27.95
N THR A 326 -8.10 7.58 27.33
CA THR A 326 -6.81 8.23 27.07
C THR A 326 -6.72 9.55 27.81
N PRO A 327 -5.54 9.93 28.36
CA PRO A 327 -5.34 11.24 28.95
C PRO A 327 -5.27 12.38 27.92
N TYR A 328 -5.22 12.04 26.64
CA TYR A 328 -5.22 12.99 25.53
C TYR A 328 -6.59 12.98 24.87
N ALA A 329 -7.38 14.01 25.13
CA ALA A 329 -8.69 14.23 24.52
C ALA A 329 -8.54 14.86 23.13
#